data_d3f7231113b13d2b1e4de320cdd88bdd
#
_entry.id   d3f7231113b13d2b1e4de320cdd88bdd
#
_cell.length_a   1.000
_cell.length_b   1.000
_cell.length_c   1.000
_cell.angle_alpha   90.00
_cell.angle_beta   90.00
_cell.angle_gamma   90.00
#
_symmetry.space_group_name_H-M   'P 1'
#
loop_
_entity.id
_entity.type
_entity.pdbx_description
1 polymer ?
#
loop_
_entity_poly.entity_id
_entity_poly.type
_entity_poly.pdbx_seq_one_letter_code
_entity_poly.pdbx_strand_id
1 'polypeptide(L)'
;VRRQRQMCIRDSIYLAATSAMALFNAINSLDNITMTGTQASGWYIENAVKAMDDGKIKFAGKYSEPDYEMLVDEDCDLAIESTMILHTPKVQEMIEMLDIPVFIDRSSYESQPLGRTEWIKLYGAMLDKEEEAADFFASQASVVENLKDFQNTEKTVAFFYINTSGAAVVRNPEDYISNMIELGGARNAFRDLQDDSGKTSVPITMEQFYDT
;
A
#
# COMPACT_ATOMS: atom_id res chain seq x y z
N VAL A 1 26.95 -19.42 -13.94
CA VAL A 1 25.54 -19.30 -14.36
C VAL A 1 24.67 -18.72 -13.22
N ARG A 2 24.90 -19.10 -11.94
CA ARG A 2 24.14 -18.56 -10.79
C ARG A 2 24.41 -17.08 -10.45
N ARG A 3 25.58 -16.52 -10.79
CA ARG A 3 25.93 -15.12 -10.49
C ARG A 3 25.26 -14.10 -11.44
N GLN A 4 24.92 -14.51 -12.67
CA GLN A 4 24.21 -13.61 -13.60
C GLN A 4 22.71 -13.54 -13.33
N ARG A 5 22.09 -14.60 -12.76
CA ARG A 5 20.67 -14.54 -12.35
C ARG A 5 20.41 -13.62 -11.15
N GLN A 6 21.39 -13.40 -10.28
CA GLN A 6 21.24 -12.48 -9.16
C GLN A 6 21.17 -10.98 -9.55
N MET A 7 21.53 -10.62 -10.78
CA MET A 7 21.40 -9.26 -11.29
C MET A 7 20.06 -8.99 -11.99
N CYS A 8 19.26 -10.03 -12.27
CA CYS A 8 17.97 -9.90 -12.98
C CYS A 8 16.74 -10.12 -12.10
N ILE A 9 16.85 -10.16 -10.76
CA ILE A 9 15.72 -10.37 -9.83
C ILE A 9 14.72 -9.19 -9.84
N ARG A 10 14.83 -8.27 -10.80
CA ARG A 10 14.20 -6.96 -10.71
C ARG A 10 13.38 -6.57 -11.93
N ASP A 11 13.35 -7.43 -12.95
CA ASP A 11 12.80 -7.02 -14.25
C ASP A 11 11.39 -7.57 -14.51
N SER A 12 10.92 -8.53 -13.70
CA SER A 12 9.59 -9.11 -13.83
C SER A 12 8.91 -9.31 -12.47
N ILE A 13 8.14 -8.31 -12.04
CA ILE A 13 7.45 -8.33 -10.75
C ILE A 13 5.95 -8.53 -10.96
N TYR A 14 5.37 -9.49 -10.23
CA TYR A 14 3.94 -9.58 -10.00
C TYR A 14 3.58 -8.74 -8.77
N LEU A 15 2.86 -7.63 -8.96
CA LEU A 15 2.46 -6.72 -7.90
C LEU A 15 0.97 -6.89 -7.56
N ALA A 16 0.67 -7.61 -6.48
CA ALA A 16 -0.67 -7.73 -5.90
C ALA A 16 -0.91 -6.73 -4.75
N ALA A 17 0.16 -6.22 -4.12
CA ALA A 17 0.09 -5.19 -3.09
C ALA A 17 -0.20 -3.80 -3.70
N THR A 18 -1.47 -3.40 -3.72
CA THR A 18 -1.89 -2.13 -4.34
C THR A 18 -1.23 -0.89 -3.73
N SER A 19 -0.90 -0.92 -2.43
CA SER A 19 -0.19 0.16 -1.72
C SER A 19 1.18 0.47 -2.31
N ALA A 20 1.88 -0.52 -2.84
CA ALA A 20 3.23 -0.35 -3.36
C ALA A 20 3.27 0.32 -4.75
N MET A 21 2.21 0.23 -5.56
CA MET A 21 2.19 0.81 -6.92
C MET A 21 2.57 2.30 -6.95
N ALA A 22 2.09 3.07 -5.96
CA ALA A 22 2.40 4.50 -5.86
C ALA A 22 3.90 4.74 -5.58
N LEU A 23 4.53 3.87 -4.79
CA LEU A 23 5.95 3.95 -4.45
C LEU A 23 6.82 3.61 -5.67
N PHE A 24 6.46 2.56 -6.43
CA PHE A 24 7.11 2.24 -7.70
C PHE A 24 6.97 3.38 -8.71
N ASN A 25 5.79 3.97 -8.83
CA ASN A 25 5.57 5.12 -9.72
C ASN A 25 6.43 6.33 -9.31
N ALA A 26 6.59 6.59 -8.01
CA ALA A 26 7.34 7.72 -7.50
C ALA A 26 8.84 7.66 -7.78
N ILE A 27 9.42 6.46 -7.88
CA ILE A 27 10.84 6.24 -8.25
C ILE A 27 11.02 5.85 -9.71
N ASN A 28 10.00 6.06 -10.56
CA ASN A 28 10.03 5.75 -11.99
C ASN A 28 10.41 4.28 -12.29
N SER A 29 9.85 3.34 -11.51
CA SER A 29 10.14 1.90 -11.61
C SER A 29 8.93 1.06 -12.01
N LEU A 30 7.94 1.65 -12.69
CA LEU A 30 6.78 0.89 -13.20
C LEU A 30 7.19 -0.13 -14.26
N ASP A 31 8.28 0.11 -15.00
CA ASP A 31 8.77 -0.84 -16.01
C ASP A 31 9.31 -2.16 -15.40
N ASN A 32 9.54 -2.21 -14.08
CA ASN A 32 9.89 -3.43 -13.36
C ASN A 32 8.66 -4.29 -13.01
N ILE A 33 7.44 -3.72 -13.11
CA ILE A 33 6.19 -4.43 -12.88
C ILE A 33 5.69 -4.94 -14.22
N THR A 34 5.70 -6.24 -14.45
CA THR A 34 5.16 -6.86 -15.65
C THR A 34 3.73 -7.37 -15.47
N MET A 35 3.37 -7.64 -14.21
CA MET A 35 2.07 -8.20 -13.87
C MET A 35 1.50 -7.57 -12.61
N THR A 36 0.16 -7.53 -12.52
CA THR A 36 -0.52 -7.01 -11.32
C THR A 36 -1.77 -7.83 -10.98
N GLY A 37 -2.11 -7.85 -9.68
CA GLY A 37 -3.32 -8.47 -9.15
C GLY A 37 -4.59 -7.61 -9.28
N THR A 38 -4.50 -6.42 -9.89
CA THR A 38 -5.59 -5.46 -10.00
C THR A 38 -5.83 -5.08 -11.45
N GLN A 39 -7.09 -5.11 -11.89
CA GLN A 39 -7.47 -4.69 -13.25
C GLN A 39 -7.26 -3.19 -13.46
N ALA A 40 -7.10 -2.76 -14.71
CA ALA A 40 -6.89 -1.35 -15.05
C ALA A 40 -7.94 -0.40 -14.47
N SER A 41 -9.22 -0.82 -14.46
CA SER A 41 -10.33 -0.05 -13.85
C SER A 41 -10.24 0.12 -12.33
N GLY A 42 -9.38 -0.62 -11.65
CA GLY A 42 -9.13 -0.52 -10.21
C GLY A 42 -7.97 0.41 -9.84
N TRP A 43 -7.27 0.98 -10.83
CA TRP A 43 -6.17 1.90 -10.60
C TRP A 43 -6.56 3.36 -10.82
N TYR A 44 -6.07 4.23 -9.94
CA TYR A 44 -6.19 5.70 -10.04
C TYR A 44 -4.85 6.38 -10.38
N ILE A 45 -3.77 5.59 -10.50
CA ILE A 45 -2.44 6.08 -10.91
C ILE A 45 -2.40 6.05 -12.44
N GLU A 46 -2.46 7.23 -13.07
CA GLU A 46 -2.55 7.37 -14.53
C GLU A 46 -1.45 6.61 -15.27
N ASN A 47 -0.20 6.66 -14.78
CA ASN A 47 0.90 5.94 -15.40
C ASN A 47 0.73 4.42 -15.35
N ALA A 48 0.15 3.88 -14.25
CA ALA A 48 -0.12 2.45 -14.13
C ALA A 48 -1.25 2.04 -15.09
N VAL A 49 -2.34 2.83 -15.17
CA VAL A 49 -3.43 2.60 -16.13
C VAL A 49 -2.88 2.59 -17.56
N LYS A 50 -2.09 3.60 -17.90
CA LYS A 50 -1.47 3.68 -19.24
C LYS A 50 -0.55 2.50 -19.53
N ALA A 51 0.26 2.07 -18.57
CA ALA A 51 1.14 0.92 -18.75
C ALA A 51 0.34 -0.38 -18.97
N MET A 52 -0.84 -0.52 -18.35
CA MET A 52 -1.74 -1.64 -18.60
C MET A 52 -2.42 -1.53 -19.98
N ASP A 53 -2.88 -0.35 -20.37
CA ASP A 53 -3.49 -0.12 -21.70
C ASP A 53 -2.49 -0.34 -22.84
N ASP A 54 -1.22 0.01 -22.62
CA ASP A 54 -0.12 -0.24 -23.54
C ASP A 54 0.34 -1.72 -23.53
N GLY A 55 -0.22 -2.57 -22.66
CA GLY A 55 0.13 -3.99 -22.52
C GLY A 55 1.47 -4.26 -21.84
N LYS A 56 2.09 -3.26 -21.23
CA LYS A 56 3.35 -3.38 -20.49
C LYS A 56 3.14 -4.06 -19.13
N ILE A 57 2.02 -3.76 -18.46
CA ILE A 57 1.60 -4.42 -17.22
C ILE A 57 0.36 -5.24 -17.53
N LYS A 58 0.40 -6.54 -17.23
CA LYS A 58 -0.71 -7.48 -17.46
C LYS A 58 -1.47 -7.75 -16.18
N PHE A 59 -2.77 -7.97 -16.30
CA PHE A 59 -3.55 -8.49 -15.17
C PHE A 59 -3.34 -10.01 -15.08
N ALA A 60 -2.68 -10.46 -14.02
CA ALA A 60 -2.37 -11.88 -13.78
C ALA A 60 -3.21 -12.47 -12.63
N GLY A 61 -4.49 -12.14 -12.57
CA GLY A 61 -5.38 -12.65 -11.52
C GLY A 61 -5.21 -11.93 -10.18
N LYS A 62 -6.14 -12.18 -9.26
CA LYS A 62 -6.14 -11.57 -7.92
C LYS A 62 -5.15 -12.29 -6.99
N TYR A 63 -4.76 -11.64 -5.89
CA TYR A 63 -3.92 -12.24 -4.83
C TYR A 63 -4.40 -13.62 -4.35
N SER A 64 -5.73 -13.86 -4.36
CA SER A 64 -6.34 -15.12 -3.93
C SER A 64 -6.45 -16.17 -5.04
N GLU A 65 -6.25 -15.78 -6.29
CA GLU A 65 -6.43 -16.63 -7.48
C GLU A 65 -5.54 -16.07 -8.62
N PRO A 66 -4.20 -16.11 -8.46
CA PRO A 66 -3.29 -15.64 -9.50
C PRO A 66 -3.26 -16.63 -10.68
N ASP A 67 -2.94 -16.11 -11.83
CA ASP A 67 -2.68 -16.91 -13.03
C ASP A 67 -1.25 -17.47 -12.98
N TYR A 68 -1.11 -18.66 -12.42
CA TYR A 68 0.19 -19.34 -12.25
C TYR A 68 0.90 -19.62 -13.58
N GLU A 69 0.15 -19.88 -14.65
CA GLU A 69 0.70 -20.10 -15.98
C GLU A 69 1.34 -18.81 -16.50
N MET A 70 0.64 -17.68 -16.35
CA MET A 70 1.17 -16.38 -16.74
C MET A 70 2.39 -16.00 -15.89
N LEU A 71 2.41 -16.28 -14.57
CA LEU A 71 3.57 -16.01 -13.72
C LEU A 71 4.82 -16.75 -14.23
N VAL A 72 4.67 -17.99 -14.70
CA VAL A 72 5.77 -18.78 -15.24
C VAL A 72 6.16 -18.29 -16.65
N ASP A 73 5.19 -18.04 -17.53
CA ASP A 73 5.43 -17.64 -18.91
C ASP A 73 6.11 -16.27 -19.03
N GLU A 74 5.85 -15.37 -18.08
CA GLU A 74 6.46 -14.04 -18.01
C GLU A 74 7.75 -14.02 -17.18
N ASP A 75 8.30 -15.20 -16.84
CA ASP A 75 9.53 -15.33 -16.03
C ASP A 75 9.49 -14.49 -14.74
N CYS A 76 8.39 -14.56 -13.95
CA CYS A 76 8.22 -13.78 -12.74
C CYS A 76 9.36 -13.99 -11.74
N ASP A 77 10.09 -12.93 -11.41
CA ASP A 77 11.23 -12.97 -10.49
C ASP A 77 10.85 -12.75 -9.03
N LEU A 78 9.74 -12.05 -8.79
CA LEU A 78 9.28 -11.69 -7.45
C LEU A 78 7.78 -11.43 -7.43
N ALA A 79 7.07 -12.03 -6.49
CA ALA A 79 5.70 -11.68 -6.17
C ALA A 79 5.66 -10.75 -4.95
N ILE A 80 5.10 -9.55 -5.10
CA ILE A 80 4.88 -8.60 -4.00
C ILE A 80 3.40 -8.65 -3.62
N GLU A 81 3.12 -9.31 -2.51
CA GLU A 81 1.79 -9.56 -2.00
C GLU A 81 1.45 -8.63 -0.84
N SER A 82 0.17 -8.35 -0.66
CA SER A 82 -0.31 -7.71 0.57
C SER A 82 -0.54 -8.75 1.67
N THR A 83 -0.77 -8.29 2.91
CA THR A 83 -1.11 -9.18 4.03
C THR A 83 -2.41 -9.99 3.80
N MET A 84 -3.20 -9.65 2.78
CA MET A 84 -4.38 -10.45 2.39
C MET A 84 -4.00 -11.87 1.97
N ILE A 85 -2.78 -12.10 1.48
CA ILE A 85 -2.29 -13.44 1.12
C ILE A 85 -2.29 -14.40 2.32
N LEU A 86 -2.15 -13.88 3.54
CA LEU A 86 -2.19 -14.67 4.78
C LEU A 86 -3.55 -15.35 5.03
N HIS A 87 -4.61 -14.87 4.38
CA HIS A 87 -5.92 -15.54 4.39
C HIS A 87 -6.01 -16.68 3.39
N THR A 88 -5.06 -16.80 2.48
CA THR A 88 -4.97 -17.83 1.44
C THR A 88 -3.55 -18.43 1.37
N PRO A 89 -3.05 -19.05 2.46
CA PRO A 89 -1.66 -19.50 2.55
C PRO A 89 -1.28 -20.49 1.46
N LYS A 90 -2.23 -21.27 0.96
CA LYS A 90 -1.99 -22.19 -0.16
C LYS A 90 -1.60 -21.49 -1.45
N VAL A 91 -2.05 -20.27 -1.67
CA VAL A 91 -1.68 -19.47 -2.85
C VAL A 91 -0.22 -19.07 -2.74
N GLN A 92 0.21 -18.60 -1.55
CA GLN A 92 1.62 -18.30 -1.30
C GLN A 92 2.50 -19.53 -1.53
N GLU A 93 2.14 -20.69 -0.94
CA GLU A 93 2.84 -21.96 -1.13
C GLU A 93 2.96 -22.34 -2.61
N MET A 94 1.89 -22.16 -3.39
CA MET A 94 1.89 -22.47 -4.83
C MET A 94 2.82 -21.55 -5.62
N ILE A 95 2.88 -20.25 -5.31
CA ILE A 95 3.80 -19.30 -5.95
C ILE A 95 5.25 -19.70 -5.61
N GLU A 96 5.55 -19.99 -4.33
CA GLU A 96 6.87 -20.40 -3.89
C GLU A 96 7.31 -21.76 -4.50
N MET A 97 6.36 -22.68 -4.76
CA MET A 97 6.64 -23.96 -5.45
C MET A 97 7.06 -23.75 -6.93
N LEU A 98 6.76 -22.62 -7.52
CA LEU A 98 7.24 -22.22 -8.86
C LEU A 98 8.62 -21.55 -8.82
N ASP A 99 9.32 -21.63 -7.69
CA ASP A 99 10.61 -20.95 -7.45
C ASP A 99 10.50 -19.41 -7.52
N ILE A 100 9.30 -18.84 -7.35
CA ILE A 100 9.05 -17.39 -7.30
C ILE A 100 9.03 -16.98 -5.82
N PRO A 101 9.99 -16.16 -5.36
CA PRO A 101 9.98 -15.66 -3.99
C PRO A 101 8.77 -14.74 -3.75
N VAL A 102 8.18 -14.83 -2.55
CA VAL A 102 7.04 -13.99 -2.15
C VAL A 102 7.49 -13.00 -1.09
N PHE A 103 7.31 -11.72 -1.38
CA PHE A 103 7.50 -10.62 -0.43
C PHE A 103 6.13 -10.08 0.03
N ILE A 104 5.91 -9.99 1.34
CA ILE A 104 4.66 -9.48 1.90
C ILE A 104 4.84 -8.02 2.30
N ASP A 105 4.22 -7.12 1.52
CA ASP A 105 4.16 -5.68 1.82
C ASP A 105 3.28 -5.42 3.05
N ARG A 106 3.82 -4.66 4.00
CA ARG A 106 3.12 -4.23 5.21
C ARG A 106 3.02 -2.71 5.33
N SER A 107 3.34 -1.97 4.30
CA SER A 107 3.31 -0.50 4.30
C SER A 107 1.95 0.06 4.74
N SER A 108 0.86 -0.65 4.46
CA SER A 108 -0.49 -0.26 4.84
C SER A 108 -0.77 -0.36 6.35
N TYR A 109 0.11 -0.99 7.12
CA TYR A 109 -0.01 -1.10 8.59
C TYR A 109 0.76 -0.01 9.34
N GLU A 110 1.56 0.79 8.63
CA GLU A 110 2.22 1.93 9.26
C GLU A 110 1.19 2.95 9.74
N SER A 111 1.26 3.30 11.01
CA SER A 111 0.36 4.26 11.63
C SER A 111 0.72 5.71 11.31
N GLN A 112 2.00 5.96 11.00
CA GLN A 112 2.49 7.29 10.66
C GLN A 112 2.50 7.51 9.14
N PRO A 113 2.04 8.67 8.64
CA PRO A 113 2.05 8.97 7.21
C PRO A 113 3.44 8.83 6.57
N LEU A 114 4.49 9.33 7.22
CA LEU A 114 5.86 9.18 6.76
C LEU A 114 6.36 7.73 6.82
N GLY A 115 5.91 6.93 7.79
CA GLY A 115 6.23 5.50 7.87
C GLY A 115 5.79 4.77 6.61
N ARG A 116 4.57 5.04 6.11
CA ARG A 116 4.09 4.47 4.84
C ARG A 116 4.95 4.89 3.65
N THR A 117 5.34 6.15 3.61
CA THR A 117 6.18 6.69 2.54
C THR A 117 7.61 6.14 2.63
N GLU A 118 8.11 5.85 3.84
CA GLU A 118 9.47 5.36 4.04
C GLU A 118 9.74 3.99 3.40
N TRP A 119 8.71 3.18 3.17
CA TRP A 119 8.82 1.93 2.42
C TRP A 119 9.39 2.12 1.01
N ILE A 120 9.35 3.34 0.46
CA ILE A 120 9.98 3.68 -0.82
C ILE A 120 11.48 3.37 -0.81
N LYS A 121 12.16 3.52 0.36
CA LYS A 121 13.60 3.23 0.49
C LYS A 121 13.89 1.75 0.32
N LEU A 122 12.98 0.87 0.80
CA LEU A 122 13.11 -0.57 0.59
C LEU A 122 13.00 -0.90 -0.89
N TYR A 123 11.99 -0.37 -1.58
CA TYR A 123 11.83 -0.58 -3.01
C TYR A 123 12.98 0.05 -3.82
N GLY A 124 13.46 1.23 -3.40
CA GLY A 124 14.66 1.83 -3.98
C GLY A 124 15.88 0.89 -3.90
N ALA A 125 16.13 0.30 -2.71
CA ALA A 125 17.23 -0.64 -2.53
C ALA A 125 17.05 -1.96 -3.33
N MET A 126 15.80 -2.39 -3.53
CA MET A 126 15.51 -3.58 -4.36
C MET A 126 15.74 -3.33 -5.85
N LEU A 127 15.63 -2.09 -6.32
CA LEU A 127 15.58 -1.71 -7.73
C LEU A 127 16.77 -0.85 -8.18
N ASP A 128 17.82 -0.71 -7.36
CA ASP A 128 18.98 0.19 -7.59
C ASP A 128 18.54 1.66 -7.81
N LYS A 129 17.55 2.11 -7.00
CA LYS A 129 16.93 3.45 -7.03
C LYS A 129 17.00 4.14 -5.66
N GLU A 130 18.08 3.88 -4.90
CA GLU A 130 18.23 4.39 -3.54
C GLU A 130 18.26 5.93 -3.51
N GLU A 131 18.88 6.57 -4.49
CA GLU A 131 18.99 8.03 -4.57
C GLU A 131 17.62 8.64 -4.82
N GLU A 132 16.89 8.17 -5.83
CA GLU A 132 15.53 8.64 -6.14
C GLU A 132 14.57 8.43 -4.97
N ALA A 133 14.69 7.27 -4.29
CA ALA A 133 13.87 6.95 -3.14
C ALA A 133 14.19 7.85 -1.93
N ALA A 134 15.47 8.14 -1.69
CA ALA A 134 15.90 9.04 -0.63
C ALA A 134 15.45 10.48 -0.88
N ASP A 135 15.58 10.97 -2.11
CA ASP A 135 15.17 12.31 -2.51
C ASP A 135 13.65 12.48 -2.40
N PHE A 136 12.89 11.49 -2.89
CA PHE A 136 11.43 11.50 -2.75
C PHE A 136 11.03 11.52 -1.28
N PHE A 137 11.58 10.62 -0.46
CA PHE A 137 11.27 10.59 0.97
C PHE A 137 11.63 11.90 1.67
N ALA A 138 12.80 12.47 1.38
CA ALA A 138 13.24 13.75 1.96
C ALA A 138 12.28 14.89 1.59
N SER A 139 11.77 14.92 0.36
CA SER A 139 10.77 15.89 -0.07
C SER A 139 9.48 15.79 0.74
N GLN A 140 8.97 14.56 0.98
CA GLN A 140 7.76 14.33 1.77
C GLN A 140 8.01 14.66 3.26
N ALA A 141 9.16 14.29 3.80
CA ALA A 141 9.53 14.62 5.17
C ALA A 141 9.60 16.14 5.40
N SER A 142 10.09 16.89 4.42
CA SER A 142 10.11 18.36 4.47
C SER A 142 8.71 18.97 4.52
N VAL A 143 7.74 18.40 3.80
CA VAL A 143 6.33 18.83 3.88
C VAL A 143 5.79 18.64 5.29
N VAL A 144 6.03 17.48 5.88
CA VAL A 144 5.59 17.17 7.27
C VAL A 144 6.26 18.10 8.28
N GLU A 145 7.57 18.37 8.12
CA GLU A 145 8.31 19.29 9.01
C GLU A 145 7.71 20.70 8.96
N ASN A 146 7.37 21.20 7.78
CA ASN A 146 6.73 22.50 7.60
C ASN A 146 5.33 22.58 8.23
N LEU A 147 4.67 21.45 8.47
CA LEU A 147 3.36 21.40 9.13
C LEU A 147 3.45 21.42 10.65
N LYS A 148 4.61 21.14 11.25
CA LYS A 148 4.77 21.12 12.73
C LYS A 148 4.47 22.46 13.38
N ASP A 149 4.77 23.55 12.67
CA ASP A 149 4.51 24.92 13.13
C ASP A 149 3.13 25.43 12.69
N PHE A 150 2.34 24.57 12.03
CA PHE A 150 1.00 24.94 11.55
C PHE A 150 0.08 25.12 12.77
N GLN A 151 -0.57 26.30 12.84
CA GLN A 151 -1.52 26.57 13.92
C GLN A 151 -2.75 25.69 13.79
N ASN A 152 -3.19 25.13 14.93
CA ASN A 152 -4.42 24.36 15.00
C ASN A 152 -5.59 25.18 14.43
N THR A 153 -6.33 24.58 13.49
CA THR A 153 -7.49 25.23 12.85
C THR A 153 -8.72 25.27 13.75
N GLU A 154 -8.67 24.60 14.93
CA GLU A 154 -9.80 24.36 15.85
C GLU A 154 -10.99 23.59 15.18
N LYS A 155 -10.75 23.04 13.98
CA LYS A 155 -11.77 22.25 13.27
C LYS A 155 -11.75 20.81 13.77
N THR A 156 -12.94 20.26 13.95
CA THR A 156 -13.13 18.83 14.20
C THR A 156 -13.50 18.14 12.90
N VAL A 157 -12.84 17.01 12.62
CA VAL A 157 -13.06 16.22 11.40
C VAL A 157 -13.49 14.81 11.80
N ALA A 158 -14.63 14.37 11.26
CA ALA A 158 -15.09 12.99 11.36
C ALA A 158 -14.85 12.27 10.03
N PHE A 159 -14.06 11.19 10.06
CA PHE A 159 -13.85 10.31 8.91
C PHE A 159 -14.55 8.97 9.17
N PHE A 160 -15.61 8.68 8.42
CA PHE A 160 -16.43 7.51 8.65
C PHE A 160 -17.17 7.05 7.38
N TYR A 161 -17.73 5.85 7.46
CA TYR A 161 -18.77 5.38 6.53
C TYR A 161 -19.81 4.57 7.30
N ILE A 162 -21.00 4.42 6.72
CA ILE A 162 -22.04 3.56 7.28
C ILE A 162 -21.96 2.21 6.58
N ASN A 163 -21.83 1.13 7.36
CA ASN A 163 -21.79 -0.22 6.83
C ASN A 163 -23.20 -0.76 6.52
N THR A 164 -23.26 -1.96 5.92
CA THR A 164 -24.52 -2.60 5.54
C THR A 164 -25.44 -2.97 6.72
N SER A 165 -24.89 -3.05 7.93
CA SER A 165 -25.67 -3.28 9.18
C SER A 165 -26.14 -1.99 9.84
N GLY A 166 -25.87 -0.82 9.24
CA GLY A 166 -26.29 0.49 9.74
C GLY A 166 -25.41 1.05 10.86
N ALA A 167 -24.26 0.44 11.14
CA ALA A 167 -23.30 0.97 12.11
C ALA A 167 -22.36 1.97 11.43
N ALA A 168 -21.98 3.03 12.14
CA ALA A 168 -20.91 3.91 11.71
C ALA A 168 -19.56 3.22 11.92
N VAL A 169 -18.73 3.21 10.87
CA VAL A 169 -17.36 2.69 10.94
C VAL A 169 -16.41 3.85 10.88
N VAL A 170 -15.70 4.09 11.97
CA VAL A 170 -14.77 5.19 12.15
C VAL A 170 -13.33 4.69 12.13
N ARG A 171 -12.36 5.59 11.96
CA ARG A 171 -10.95 5.22 12.06
C ARG A 171 -10.53 5.11 13.52
N ASN A 172 -9.71 4.10 13.80
CA ASN A 172 -9.04 3.99 15.08
C ASN A 172 -8.22 5.26 15.35
N PRO A 173 -8.22 5.80 16.57
CA PRO A 173 -7.44 7.00 16.91
C PRO A 173 -5.95 6.93 16.53
N GLU A 174 -5.37 5.73 16.59
CA GLU A 174 -3.96 5.50 16.25
C GLU A 174 -3.72 5.19 14.76
N ASP A 175 -4.80 5.14 13.94
CA ASP A 175 -4.69 4.91 12.49
C ASP A 175 -4.03 6.10 11.78
N TYR A 176 -3.40 5.82 10.64
CA TYR A 176 -2.68 6.86 9.89
C TYR A 176 -3.60 7.99 9.39
N ILE A 177 -4.88 7.73 9.11
CA ILE A 177 -5.85 8.78 8.72
C ILE A 177 -6.09 9.73 9.90
N SER A 178 -6.23 9.19 11.11
CA SER A 178 -6.35 9.99 12.33
C SER A 178 -5.11 10.85 12.54
N ASN A 179 -3.92 10.28 12.36
CA ASN A 179 -2.67 11.01 12.43
C ASN A 179 -2.54 12.08 11.32
N MET A 180 -3.04 11.81 10.11
CA MET A 180 -3.07 12.82 9.04
C MET A 180 -4.00 13.98 9.35
N ILE A 181 -5.17 13.74 9.97
CA ILE A 181 -6.10 14.79 10.40
C ILE A 181 -5.40 15.72 11.40
N GLU A 182 -4.73 15.16 12.39
CA GLU A 182 -4.02 15.94 13.42
C GLU A 182 -2.80 16.66 12.85
N LEU A 183 -2.05 16.01 11.96
CA LEU A 183 -0.94 16.64 11.25
C LEU A 183 -1.39 17.85 10.41
N GLY A 184 -2.59 17.78 9.83
CA GLY A 184 -3.22 18.90 9.11
C GLY A 184 -3.78 20.01 10.02
N GLY A 185 -3.54 19.95 11.34
CA GLY A 185 -3.98 20.94 12.32
C GLY A 185 -5.47 20.87 12.66
N ALA A 186 -6.12 19.75 12.38
CA ALA A 186 -7.50 19.50 12.79
C ALA A 186 -7.54 18.46 13.94
N ARG A 187 -8.66 18.39 14.62
CA ARG A 187 -8.92 17.40 15.66
C ARG A 187 -9.73 16.23 15.08
N ASN A 188 -9.29 15.01 15.29
CA ASN A 188 -10.14 13.86 14.99
C ASN A 188 -11.33 13.81 15.99
N ALA A 189 -12.56 13.72 15.46
CA ALA A 189 -13.79 13.64 16.27
C ALA A 189 -13.76 12.44 17.23
N PHE A 190 -13.17 11.33 16.81
CA PHE A 190 -13.15 10.06 17.55
C PHE A 190 -11.82 9.80 18.27
N ARG A 191 -11.03 10.85 18.54
CA ARG A 191 -9.70 10.72 19.16
C ARG A 191 -9.69 10.05 20.53
N ASP A 192 -10.80 10.19 21.27
CA ASP A 192 -10.93 9.66 22.63
C ASP A 192 -11.57 8.26 22.66
N LEU A 193 -11.85 7.67 21.48
CA LEU A 193 -12.39 6.32 21.37
C LEU A 193 -11.37 5.29 21.85
N GLN A 194 -11.80 4.45 22.78
CA GLN A 194 -10.96 3.35 23.28
C GLN A 194 -11.21 2.09 22.45
N ASP A 195 -10.18 1.61 21.76
CA ASP A 195 -10.23 0.34 21.03
C ASP A 195 -8.87 -0.35 21.04
N ASP A 196 -8.81 -1.48 21.73
CA ASP A 196 -7.61 -2.30 21.85
C ASP A 196 -7.56 -3.43 20.80
N SER A 197 -8.44 -3.39 19.78
CA SER A 197 -8.53 -4.48 18.77
C SER A 197 -7.34 -4.54 17.83
N GLY A 198 -6.54 -3.48 17.76
CA GLY A 198 -5.44 -3.32 16.80
C GLY A 198 -5.92 -3.17 15.34
N LYS A 199 -7.22 -2.97 15.12
CA LYS A 199 -7.79 -2.75 13.79
C LYS A 199 -7.69 -1.28 13.40
N THR A 200 -7.55 -1.02 12.13
CA THR A 200 -7.52 0.35 11.57
C THR A 200 -8.88 1.03 11.59
N SER A 201 -9.97 0.27 11.73
CA SER A 201 -11.34 0.78 11.69
C SER A 201 -12.19 0.08 12.75
N VAL A 202 -13.03 0.86 13.41
CA VAL A 202 -13.87 0.44 14.55
C VAL A 202 -15.34 0.71 14.23
N PRO A 203 -16.23 -0.30 14.24
CA PRO A 203 -17.66 -0.06 14.18
C PRO A 203 -18.17 0.47 15.52
N ILE A 204 -18.91 1.57 15.47
CA ILE A 204 -19.59 2.17 16.63
C ILE A 204 -21.10 2.24 16.38
N THR A 205 -21.87 2.32 17.46
CA THR A 205 -23.31 2.50 17.34
C THR A 205 -23.67 3.91 16.85
N MET A 206 -24.85 4.09 16.28
CA MET A 206 -25.32 5.43 15.89
C MET A 206 -25.48 6.35 17.12
N GLU A 207 -25.80 5.80 18.28
CA GLU A 207 -25.86 6.56 19.53
C GLU A 207 -24.47 7.12 19.88
N GLN A 208 -23.45 6.28 19.90
CA GLN A 208 -22.06 6.71 20.13
C GLN A 208 -21.59 7.74 19.08
N PHE A 209 -22.05 7.57 17.84
CA PHE A 209 -21.69 8.50 16.76
C PHE A 209 -22.29 9.90 16.94
N TYR A 210 -23.54 9.99 17.46
CA TYR A 210 -24.22 11.27 17.71
C TYR A 210 -23.76 11.94 19.01
N ASP A 211 -23.20 11.19 19.94
CA ASP A 211 -22.71 11.72 21.23
C ASP A 211 -21.26 12.25 21.13
N THR A 212 -20.62 12.14 19.95
CA THR A 212 -19.25 12.60 19.68
C THR A 212 -19.27 13.99 19.05
#